data_ba58e0703fee4f7782fd4b5636a31550
#
_entry.id   ba58e0703fee4f7782fd4b5636a31550
#
_cell.length_a   1.000
_cell.length_b   1.000
_cell.length_c   1.000
_cell.angle_alpha   90.00
_cell.angle_beta   90.00
_cell.angle_gamma   90.00
#
_symmetry.space_group_name_H-M   'P 1'
#
loop_
_entity.id
_entity.type
_entity.pdbx_description
1 polymer ?
#
loop_
_entity_poly.entity_id
_entity_poly.type
_entity_poly.pdbx_seq_one_letter_code
_entity_poly.pdbx_strand_id
1 'polypeptide(L)'
;FILSAVTGYQHLKDRMFLDQDFTEKDIFNLEQKQKLNTISEEIVFKSKPGRRWQWATGAFGFYQWLHTSGPVLFKRQGLEEMIEDKANENFPNSPMAPSMKMTINNETLNIGGSFDTPSLSGAIYHQSTFNDLFVKGLSATVGLRLDYEKTSMKYRSISEPIDFDFSISMQRPLLNLSDQHMKAPSTFIGKLSNDYLQLLPKFALQYEWKKGNSVYATVSRGYRSGGYNIQMFSDLAQTEFQRNMMYAVKESEKIDDPQYGAMIDKMIDGMIPEAVDVKAATSYKPEYSWNYEAGAHLTLLESRLWADLAAFYMDTRDQQVAKFSENGFGRITINAGKSRSYGAEAAIRAAITNALGLNVSYGYT
;
A
#
# COMPACT_ATOMS: atom_id res chain seq x y z
N PHE A 1 -34.17 1.76 24.54
CA PHE A 1 -33.02 1.83 23.66
C PHE A 1 -32.20 3.08 23.96
N ILE A 2 -30.97 3.10 23.50
CA ILE A 2 -30.04 4.23 23.58
C ILE A 2 -29.63 4.55 22.15
N LEU A 3 -29.73 5.82 21.77
CA LEU A 3 -29.22 6.35 20.50
C LEU A 3 -27.87 7.04 20.78
N SER A 4 -26.87 6.75 19.98
CA SER A 4 -25.57 7.39 19.99
C SER A 4 -25.24 7.82 18.56
N ALA A 5 -24.78 9.05 18.40
CA ALA A 5 -24.26 9.58 17.13
C ALA A 5 -22.89 10.21 17.42
N VAL A 6 -21.92 9.92 16.56
CA VAL A 6 -20.55 10.42 16.69
C VAL A 6 -20.10 10.93 15.34
N THR A 7 -19.86 12.23 15.26
CA THR A 7 -19.29 12.88 14.07
C THR A 7 -17.80 13.14 14.31
N GLY A 8 -16.95 12.76 13.39
CA GLY A 8 -15.52 13.01 13.42
C GLY A 8 -15.07 13.86 12.23
N TYR A 9 -14.17 14.81 12.48
CA TYR A 9 -13.46 15.53 11.44
C TYR A 9 -11.97 15.55 11.73
N GLN A 10 -11.16 15.28 10.71
CA GLN A 10 -9.71 15.33 10.79
C GLN A 10 -9.15 16.17 9.66
N HIS A 11 -8.20 17.04 9.97
CA HIS A 11 -7.39 17.74 9.00
C HIS A 11 -5.91 17.49 9.31
N LEU A 12 -5.15 17.10 8.29
CA LEU A 12 -3.69 16.94 8.37
C LEU A 12 -3.06 17.66 7.19
N LYS A 13 -1.97 18.37 7.46
CA LYS A 13 -1.07 18.91 6.46
C LYS A 13 0.34 18.52 6.84
N ASP A 14 1.00 17.81 5.95
CA ASP A 14 2.34 17.27 6.17
C ASP A 14 3.27 17.62 5.02
N ARG A 15 4.57 17.76 5.34
CA ARG A 15 5.64 17.96 4.38
C ARG A 15 6.84 17.14 4.83
N MET A 16 7.29 16.27 3.97
CA MET A 16 8.44 15.42 4.18
C MET A 16 9.43 15.65 3.04
N PHE A 17 10.70 15.82 3.40
CA PHE A 17 11.81 15.85 2.46
C PHE A 17 12.75 14.71 2.83
N LEU A 18 13.04 13.85 1.88
CA LEU A 18 13.83 12.64 2.10
C LEU A 18 14.89 12.51 1.02
N ASP A 19 16.08 12.15 1.45
CA ASP A 19 17.05 11.41 0.68
C ASP A 19 16.67 9.92 0.81
N GLN A 20 16.12 9.35 -0.26
CA GLN A 20 15.45 8.05 -0.19
C GLN A 20 16.27 6.94 -0.85
N ASP A 21 17.44 7.23 -1.39
CA ASP A 21 18.30 6.21 -1.97
C ASP A 21 19.06 5.39 -0.90
N PHE A 22 19.10 5.88 0.35
CA PHE A 22 19.74 5.24 1.51
C PHE A 22 21.22 4.91 1.30
N THR A 23 21.91 5.64 0.42
CA THR A 23 23.33 5.48 0.11
C THR A 23 24.11 6.77 0.42
N GLU A 24 25.43 6.73 0.31
CA GLU A 24 26.28 7.93 0.38
C GLU A 24 26.30 8.75 -0.95
N LYS A 25 25.61 8.25 -1.96
CA LYS A 25 25.55 8.85 -3.28
C LYS A 25 24.42 9.85 -3.36
N ASP A 26 24.57 10.92 -4.13
CA ASP A 26 23.51 11.90 -4.41
C ASP A 26 22.72 11.49 -5.66
N ILE A 27 21.85 10.49 -5.52
CA ILE A 27 21.09 9.87 -6.61
C ILE A 27 19.79 10.64 -6.88
N PHE A 28 18.93 10.75 -5.87
CA PHE A 28 17.68 11.49 -5.98
C PHE A 28 17.12 11.95 -4.62
N ASN A 29 16.34 13.01 -4.68
CA ASN A 29 15.61 13.52 -3.51
C ASN A 29 14.10 13.50 -3.77
N LEU A 30 13.34 13.16 -2.74
CA LEU A 30 11.88 13.17 -2.74
C LEU A 30 11.36 14.26 -1.80
N GLU A 31 10.54 15.17 -2.32
CA GLU A 31 9.72 16.05 -1.50
C GLU A 31 8.27 15.60 -1.57
N GLN A 32 7.69 15.17 -0.45
CA GLN A 32 6.29 14.78 -0.37
C GLN A 32 5.51 15.79 0.47
N LYS A 33 4.45 16.34 -0.09
CA LYS A 33 3.49 17.19 0.60
C LYS A 33 2.13 16.51 0.58
N GLN A 34 1.49 16.42 1.73
CA GLN A 34 0.17 15.82 1.88
C GLN A 34 -0.82 16.79 2.52
N LYS A 35 -2.04 16.76 2.01
CA LYS A 35 -3.19 17.44 2.61
C LYS A 35 -4.34 16.47 2.70
N LEU A 36 -4.69 16.09 3.92
CA LEU A 36 -5.75 15.16 4.23
C LEU A 36 -6.90 15.90 4.91
N ASN A 37 -8.11 15.60 4.49
CA ASN A 37 -9.33 15.91 5.23
C ASN A 37 -10.18 14.65 5.28
N THR A 38 -10.72 14.35 6.44
CA THR A 38 -11.59 13.20 6.68
C THR A 38 -12.80 13.64 7.44
N ILE A 39 -13.97 13.19 7.01
CA ILE A 39 -15.22 13.28 7.78
C ILE A 39 -15.77 11.87 7.99
N SER A 40 -16.23 11.59 9.19
CA SER A 40 -16.89 10.33 9.53
C SER A 40 -18.11 10.57 10.37
N GLU A 41 -19.11 9.71 10.23
CA GLU A 41 -20.33 9.69 11.02
C GLU A 41 -20.66 8.25 11.40
N GLU A 42 -20.99 8.03 12.68
CA GLU A 42 -21.50 6.76 13.16
C GLU A 42 -22.78 6.96 13.96
N ILE A 43 -23.83 6.27 13.60
CA ILE A 43 -25.13 6.28 14.29
C ILE A 43 -25.40 4.86 14.80
N VAL A 44 -25.63 4.73 16.10
CA VAL A 44 -25.86 3.43 16.75
C VAL A 44 -27.13 3.47 17.59
N PHE A 45 -28.00 2.52 17.34
CA PHE A 45 -29.13 2.17 18.22
C PHE A 45 -28.77 0.92 19.01
N LYS A 46 -28.90 0.96 20.31
CA LYS A 46 -28.63 -0.17 21.18
C LYS A 46 -29.68 -0.37 22.27
N SER A 47 -29.87 -1.60 22.65
CA SER A 47 -30.74 -1.96 23.79
C SER A 47 -30.18 -1.39 25.09
N LYS A 48 -31.02 -1.25 26.10
CA LYS A 48 -30.57 -0.97 27.48
C LYS A 48 -29.75 -2.17 28.01
N PRO A 49 -28.70 -1.90 28.82
CA PRO A 49 -27.92 -2.98 29.46
C PRO A 49 -28.76 -3.80 30.46
N GLY A 50 -28.28 -4.98 30.86
CA GLY A 50 -28.89 -5.85 31.88
C GLY A 50 -30.09 -6.64 31.35
N ARG A 51 -30.35 -6.68 30.05
CA ARG A 51 -31.42 -7.54 29.48
C ARG A 51 -30.85 -8.87 29.04
N ARG A 52 -31.68 -9.90 29.00
CA ARG A 52 -31.32 -11.22 28.50
C ARG A 52 -30.97 -11.19 27.03
N TRP A 53 -31.66 -10.36 26.21
CA TRP A 53 -31.28 -10.05 24.85
C TRP A 53 -30.81 -8.59 24.76
N GLN A 54 -29.55 -8.43 24.37
CA GLN A 54 -28.93 -7.14 24.11
C GLN A 54 -28.55 -7.09 22.65
N TRP A 55 -28.74 -5.93 22.06
CA TRP A 55 -28.40 -5.73 20.64
C TRP A 55 -27.87 -4.32 20.38
N ALA A 56 -27.09 -4.22 19.31
CA ALA A 56 -26.66 -2.96 18.73
C ALA A 56 -26.80 -3.05 17.21
N THR A 57 -27.43 -2.03 16.63
CA THR A 57 -27.55 -1.84 15.18
C THR A 57 -27.01 -0.47 14.85
N GLY A 58 -26.15 -0.36 13.85
CA GLY A 58 -25.58 0.93 13.48
C GLY A 58 -25.29 1.05 11.99
N ALA A 59 -25.04 2.30 11.60
CA ALA A 59 -24.52 2.68 10.33
C ALA A 59 -23.29 3.56 10.51
N PHE A 60 -22.31 3.37 9.65
CA PHE A 60 -21.08 4.14 9.61
C PHE A 60 -20.87 4.69 8.20
N GLY A 61 -20.42 5.93 8.11
CA GLY A 61 -20.01 6.59 6.88
C GLY A 61 -18.69 7.31 7.05
N PHE A 62 -17.87 7.30 6.01
CA PHE A 62 -16.55 7.90 6.03
C PHE A 62 -16.23 8.43 4.63
N TYR A 63 -15.72 9.65 4.57
CA TYR A 63 -15.18 10.21 3.35
C TYR A 63 -13.85 10.92 3.61
N GLN A 64 -12.85 10.56 2.82
CA GLN A 64 -11.50 11.10 2.92
C GLN A 64 -11.11 11.75 1.60
N TRP A 65 -10.49 12.93 1.69
CA TRP A 65 -9.79 13.60 0.58
C TRP A 65 -8.32 13.63 0.92
N LEU A 66 -7.53 12.91 0.18
CA LEU A 66 -6.08 12.96 0.29
C LEU A 66 -5.49 13.48 -1.01
N HIS A 67 -4.83 14.63 -0.92
CA HIS A 67 -4.00 15.16 -1.99
C HIS A 67 -2.54 14.98 -1.61
N THR A 68 -1.77 14.34 -2.50
CA THR A 68 -0.32 14.16 -2.34
C THR A 68 0.39 14.78 -3.54
N SER A 69 1.34 15.67 -3.27
CA SER A 69 2.34 16.14 -4.25
C SER A 69 3.68 15.51 -3.88
N GLY A 70 4.30 14.83 -4.83
CA GLY A 70 5.53 14.06 -4.59
C GLY A 70 6.47 14.15 -5.79
N PRO A 71 7.07 15.32 -6.09
CA PRO A 71 8.10 15.40 -7.11
C PRO A 71 9.37 14.66 -6.67
N VAL A 72 9.99 13.95 -7.61
CA VAL A 72 11.29 13.31 -7.45
C VAL A 72 12.30 14.06 -8.31
N LEU A 73 13.37 14.53 -7.69
CA LEU A 73 14.46 15.21 -8.36
C LEU A 73 15.66 14.27 -8.49
N PHE A 74 15.91 13.78 -9.69
CA PHE A 74 17.12 13.04 -10.01
C PHE A 74 18.30 13.98 -10.19
N LYS A 75 19.44 13.57 -9.65
CA LYS A 75 20.74 14.20 -9.83
C LYS A 75 21.52 13.50 -10.95
N ARG A 76 22.61 14.10 -11.42
CA ARG A 76 23.44 13.56 -12.49
C ARG A 76 23.83 12.10 -12.27
N GLN A 77 24.30 11.76 -11.07
CA GLN A 77 24.69 10.38 -10.73
C GLN A 77 23.52 9.40 -10.84
N GLY A 78 22.32 9.81 -10.39
CA GLY A 78 21.11 8.98 -10.50
C GLY A 78 20.68 8.80 -11.96
N LEU A 79 20.83 9.82 -12.81
CA LEU A 79 20.54 9.71 -14.23
C LEU A 79 21.49 8.74 -14.93
N GLU A 80 22.78 8.78 -14.58
CA GLU A 80 23.79 7.85 -15.10
C GLU A 80 23.47 6.41 -14.66
N GLU A 81 23.41 6.13 -13.36
CA GLU A 81 23.30 4.77 -12.82
C GLU A 81 21.93 4.12 -13.11
N MET A 82 20.84 4.88 -13.07
CA MET A 82 19.49 4.33 -13.11
C MET A 82 18.81 4.41 -14.47
N ILE A 83 19.26 5.26 -15.36
CA ILE A 83 18.65 5.43 -16.69
C ILE A 83 19.67 5.16 -17.79
N GLU A 84 20.82 5.86 -17.80
CA GLU A 84 21.84 5.73 -18.86
C GLU A 84 22.47 4.33 -18.86
N ASP A 85 23.03 3.89 -17.75
CA ASP A 85 23.70 2.58 -17.65
C ASP A 85 22.72 1.44 -17.93
N LYS A 86 21.51 1.50 -17.37
CA LYS A 86 20.46 0.48 -17.62
C LYS A 86 20.02 0.45 -19.07
N ALA A 87 19.95 1.59 -19.75
CA ALA A 87 19.65 1.62 -21.19
C ALA A 87 20.79 0.99 -21.99
N ASN A 88 22.04 1.30 -21.64
CA ASN A 88 23.23 0.77 -22.31
C ASN A 88 23.42 -0.74 -22.02
N GLU A 89 23.09 -1.23 -20.83
CA GLU A 89 23.11 -2.68 -20.49
C GLU A 89 22.15 -3.53 -21.34
N ASN A 90 21.04 -2.93 -21.80
CA ASN A 90 20.06 -3.60 -22.66
C ASN A 90 20.52 -3.69 -24.12
N PHE A 91 21.58 -2.98 -24.52
CA PHE A 91 22.10 -3.04 -25.88
C PHE A 91 22.86 -4.35 -26.14
N PRO A 92 22.79 -4.90 -27.37
CA PRO A 92 23.50 -6.12 -27.72
C PRO A 92 25.00 -6.01 -27.46
N ASN A 93 25.54 -6.88 -26.63
CA ASN A 93 26.98 -6.95 -26.36
C ASN A 93 27.59 -8.21 -27.03
N SER A 94 27.78 -8.15 -28.33
CA SER A 94 28.39 -9.23 -29.11
C SER A 94 29.40 -8.63 -30.11
N PRO A 95 30.54 -9.29 -30.37
CA PRO A 95 31.51 -8.81 -31.39
C PRO A 95 30.94 -8.66 -32.80
N MET A 96 29.81 -9.31 -33.08
CA MET A 96 29.14 -9.26 -34.38
C MET A 96 27.92 -8.33 -34.40
N ALA A 97 27.49 -7.83 -33.23
CA ALA A 97 26.39 -6.87 -33.12
C ALA A 97 26.90 -5.44 -33.29
N PRO A 98 26.05 -4.50 -33.73
CA PRO A 98 26.38 -3.07 -33.67
C PRO A 98 26.70 -2.63 -32.24
N SER A 99 27.72 -1.82 -32.08
CA SER A 99 27.95 -1.11 -30.82
C SER A 99 26.99 0.07 -30.73
N MET A 100 26.15 0.07 -29.73
CA MET A 100 25.20 1.15 -29.44
C MET A 100 25.61 1.86 -28.15
N LYS A 101 25.45 3.18 -28.14
CA LYS A 101 25.69 4.00 -26.95
C LYS A 101 24.64 5.08 -26.82
N MET A 102 24.12 5.24 -25.61
CA MET A 102 23.26 6.33 -25.20
C MET A 102 23.97 7.14 -24.11
N THR A 103 23.85 8.44 -24.16
CA THR A 103 24.39 9.36 -23.16
C THR A 103 23.34 10.41 -22.82
N ILE A 104 23.05 10.59 -21.53
CA ILE A 104 22.09 11.58 -21.05
C ILE A 104 22.80 12.91 -20.81
N ASN A 105 22.22 14.01 -21.28
CA ASN A 105 22.81 15.36 -21.20
C ASN A 105 22.26 16.20 -20.03
N ASN A 106 21.17 15.74 -19.36
CA ASN A 106 20.62 16.46 -18.22
C ASN A 106 21.54 16.39 -17.00
N GLU A 107 21.74 17.52 -16.31
CA GLU A 107 22.39 17.57 -14.99
C GLU A 107 21.42 17.16 -13.86
N THR A 108 20.13 17.46 -14.06
CA THR A 108 19.05 17.07 -13.15
C THR A 108 17.80 16.75 -13.96
N LEU A 109 16.90 15.93 -13.41
CA LEU A 109 15.61 15.62 -14.00
C LEU A 109 14.53 15.67 -12.94
N ASN A 110 13.53 16.50 -13.13
CA ASN A 110 12.39 16.59 -12.24
C ASN A 110 11.20 15.77 -12.78
N ILE A 111 10.78 14.75 -12.02
CA ILE A 111 9.57 13.99 -12.28
C ILE A 111 8.48 14.52 -11.34
N GLY A 112 7.58 15.35 -11.85
CA GLY A 112 6.46 15.89 -11.11
C GLY A 112 5.43 14.81 -10.78
N GLY A 113 4.87 14.86 -9.58
CA GLY A 113 3.81 13.96 -9.12
C GLY A 113 2.71 14.71 -8.37
N SER A 114 1.45 14.54 -8.82
CA SER A 114 0.26 15.10 -8.16
C SER A 114 -0.84 14.04 -8.18
N PHE A 115 -1.31 13.66 -6.99
CA PHE A 115 -2.21 12.54 -6.78
C PHE A 115 -3.35 12.93 -5.86
N ASP A 116 -4.60 12.81 -6.36
CA ASP A 116 -5.80 12.89 -5.54
C ASP A 116 -6.33 11.48 -5.31
N THR A 117 -6.34 11.03 -4.04
CA THR A 117 -6.76 9.68 -3.67
C THR A 117 -7.97 9.74 -2.71
N PRO A 118 -9.18 10.09 -3.20
CA PRO A 118 -10.37 10.06 -2.38
C PRO A 118 -10.78 8.61 -2.06
N SER A 119 -11.26 8.42 -0.81
CA SER A 119 -11.85 7.17 -0.35
C SER A 119 -13.22 7.44 0.27
N LEU A 120 -14.21 6.65 -0.14
CA LEU A 120 -15.57 6.64 0.40
C LEU A 120 -15.83 5.27 1.01
N SER A 121 -16.26 5.21 2.25
CA SER A 121 -16.69 3.99 2.91
C SER A 121 -18.05 4.16 3.56
N GLY A 122 -18.87 3.13 3.51
CA GLY A 122 -20.14 3.05 4.21
C GLY A 122 -20.36 1.64 4.74
N ALA A 123 -20.92 1.52 5.93
CA ALA A 123 -21.22 0.24 6.55
C ALA A 123 -22.54 0.23 7.27
N ILE A 124 -23.20 -0.92 7.27
CA ILE A 124 -24.30 -1.22 8.16
C ILE A 124 -23.95 -2.47 8.98
N TYR A 125 -24.34 -2.49 10.23
CA TYR A 125 -24.03 -3.62 11.09
C TYR A 125 -25.10 -3.89 12.14
N HIS A 126 -25.19 -5.14 12.54
CA HIS A 126 -26.02 -5.58 13.65
C HIS A 126 -25.28 -6.63 14.49
N GLN A 127 -25.41 -6.51 15.80
CA GLN A 127 -24.92 -7.51 16.75
C GLN A 127 -26.00 -7.80 17.79
N SER A 128 -26.27 -9.07 18.05
CA SER A 128 -27.12 -9.55 19.12
C SER A 128 -26.32 -10.38 20.11
N THR A 129 -26.51 -10.13 21.40
CA THR A 129 -25.97 -10.93 22.51
C THR A 129 -27.12 -11.49 23.34
N PHE A 130 -27.12 -12.79 23.49
CA PHE A 130 -28.10 -13.54 24.32
C PHE A 130 -27.40 -13.99 25.60
N ASN A 131 -27.79 -13.37 26.71
CA ASN A 131 -27.28 -13.69 28.04
C ASN A 131 -28.10 -14.81 28.68
N ASP A 132 -27.47 -15.62 29.52
CA ASP A 132 -28.09 -16.77 30.21
C ASP A 132 -28.80 -17.71 29.21
N LEU A 133 -28.11 -18.11 28.13
CA LEU A 133 -28.72 -18.75 26.97
C LEU A 133 -29.34 -20.11 27.31
N PHE A 134 -28.62 -21.04 27.91
CA PHE A 134 -29.10 -22.35 28.38
C PHE A 134 -28.84 -22.52 29.86
N VAL A 135 -27.75 -21.97 30.35
CA VAL A 135 -27.34 -21.96 31.76
C VAL A 135 -27.00 -20.52 32.15
N LYS A 136 -27.20 -20.21 33.44
CA LYS A 136 -26.87 -18.91 34.00
C LYS A 136 -25.38 -18.60 33.78
N GLY A 137 -25.08 -17.42 33.28
CA GLY A 137 -23.73 -16.96 33.00
C GLY A 137 -23.20 -17.29 31.59
N LEU A 138 -23.91 -18.13 30.80
CA LEU A 138 -23.53 -18.41 29.42
C LEU A 138 -24.13 -17.35 28.49
N SER A 139 -23.30 -16.65 27.75
CA SER A 139 -23.68 -15.63 26.73
C SER A 139 -23.17 -16.02 25.35
N ALA A 140 -24.03 -15.84 24.35
CA ALA A 140 -23.66 -16.01 22.96
C ALA A 140 -23.88 -14.69 22.20
N THR A 141 -22.90 -14.30 21.37
CA THR A 141 -22.96 -13.11 20.53
C THR A 141 -22.85 -13.50 19.07
N VAL A 142 -23.74 -12.94 18.24
CA VAL A 142 -23.70 -13.04 16.78
C VAL A 142 -23.71 -11.64 16.22
N GLY A 143 -22.75 -11.32 15.37
CA GLY A 143 -22.65 -10.02 14.70
C GLY A 143 -22.43 -10.20 13.21
N LEU A 144 -22.94 -9.23 12.45
CA LEU A 144 -22.75 -9.15 11.03
C LEU A 144 -22.58 -7.67 10.63
N ARG A 145 -21.56 -7.41 9.81
CA ARG A 145 -21.29 -6.09 9.26
C ARG A 145 -21.09 -6.20 7.74
N LEU A 146 -21.74 -5.34 7.00
CA LEU A 146 -21.58 -5.20 5.57
C LEU A 146 -20.91 -3.86 5.30
N ASP A 147 -19.70 -3.89 4.74
CA ASP A 147 -18.92 -2.72 4.36
C ASP A 147 -18.87 -2.57 2.84
N TYR A 148 -19.14 -1.38 2.37
CA TYR A 148 -18.84 -0.94 1.02
C TYR A 148 -17.76 0.10 1.06
N GLU A 149 -16.74 -0.04 0.22
CA GLU A 149 -15.67 0.93 0.10
C GLU A 149 -15.32 1.17 -1.37
N LYS A 150 -15.12 2.43 -1.71
CA LYS A 150 -14.64 2.88 -3.01
C LYS A 150 -13.40 3.72 -2.85
N THR A 151 -12.29 3.28 -3.43
CA THR A 151 -11.05 4.02 -3.51
C THR A 151 -10.81 4.48 -4.93
N SER A 152 -10.32 5.68 -5.12
CA SER A 152 -10.01 6.24 -6.44
C SER A 152 -8.64 6.91 -6.40
N MET A 153 -7.99 7.01 -7.56
CA MET A 153 -6.77 7.79 -7.73
C MET A 153 -6.87 8.58 -9.02
N LYS A 154 -6.80 9.91 -8.92
CA LYS A 154 -6.54 10.79 -10.07
C LYS A 154 -5.07 11.15 -10.00
N TYR A 155 -4.35 10.92 -11.09
CA TYR A 155 -2.93 11.10 -11.13
C TYR A 155 -2.52 12.01 -12.30
N ARG A 156 -1.48 12.78 -12.05
CA ARG A 156 -0.76 13.60 -13.02
C ARG A 156 0.73 13.54 -12.67
N SER A 157 1.48 12.74 -13.40
CA SER A 157 2.94 12.65 -13.30
C SER A 157 3.52 13.06 -14.64
N ILE A 158 4.22 14.17 -14.66
CA ILE A 158 4.80 14.76 -15.86
C ILE A 158 6.25 15.10 -15.52
N SER A 159 7.16 14.65 -16.37
CA SER A 159 8.58 14.98 -16.27
C SER A 159 8.98 16.04 -17.27
N GLU A 160 10.08 16.72 -16.97
CA GLU A 160 10.90 17.34 -18.00
C GLU A 160 11.37 16.26 -18.98
N PRO A 161 11.57 16.58 -20.28
CA PRO A 161 12.08 15.60 -21.22
C PRO A 161 13.55 15.27 -20.90
N ILE A 162 13.89 13.98 -21.02
CA ILE A 162 15.29 13.59 -21.07
C ILE A 162 15.91 14.10 -22.37
N ASP A 163 17.04 14.76 -22.26
CA ASP A 163 17.93 15.17 -23.36
C ASP A 163 19.04 14.14 -23.47
N PHE A 164 19.16 13.48 -24.60
CA PHE A 164 20.13 12.41 -24.78
C PHE A 164 20.75 12.39 -26.19
N ASP A 165 21.95 11.84 -26.24
CA ASP A 165 22.65 11.52 -27.48
C ASP A 165 22.59 10.01 -27.72
N PHE A 166 22.47 9.61 -28.98
CA PHE A 166 22.53 8.19 -29.37
C PHE A 166 23.49 7.98 -30.52
N SER A 167 24.24 6.87 -30.47
CA SER A 167 25.12 6.47 -31.58
C SER A 167 25.03 4.95 -31.78
N ILE A 168 25.16 4.56 -33.06
CA ILE A 168 25.26 3.16 -33.48
C ILE A 168 26.41 3.02 -34.47
N SER A 169 27.29 2.07 -34.23
CA SER A 169 28.44 1.81 -35.09
C SER A 169 28.64 0.32 -35.35
N MET A 170 29.09 -0.03 -36.54
CA MET A 170 29.49 -1.35 -36.99
C MET A 170 30.82 -1.32 -37.73
N GLN A 171 31.64 -2.34 -37.55
CA GLN A 171 32.91 -2.46 -38.26
C GLN A 171 32.78 -3.15 -39.63
N ARG A 172 31.79 -4.05 -39.74
CA ARG A 172 31.53 -4.78 -41.01
C ARG A 172 30.01 -5.00 -41.19
N PRO A 173 29.35 -4.29 -42.10
CA PRO A 173 29.89 -3.17 -42.90
C PRO A 173 30.25 -1.94 -42.03
N LEU A 174 31.08 -1.07 -42.54
CA LEU A 174 31.43 0.16 -41.82
C LEU A 174 30.21 1.08 -41.78
N LEU A 175 29.65 1.25 -40.61
CA LEU A 175 28.51 2.14 -40.34
C LEU A 175 28.79 2.95 -39.08
N ASN A 176 28.51 4.24 -39.14
CA ASN A 176 28.62 5.13 -37.98
C ASN A 176 27.55 6.22 -38.08
N LEU A 177 26.47 6.05 -37.30
CA LEU A 177 25.35 6.97 -37.26
C LEU A 177 25.22 7.53 -35.85
N SER A 178 24.83 8.78 -35.73
CA SER A 178 24.58 9.42 -34.43
C SER A 178 23.60 10.58 -34.55
N ASP A 179 22.82 10.78 -33.51
CA ASP A 179 22.00 11.97 -33.30
C ASP A 179 22.19 12.50 -31.89
N GLN A 180 22.15 13.81 -31.75
CA GLN A 180 22.43 14.52 -30.50
C GLN A 180 21.21 15.35 -30.05
N HIS A 181 21.10 15.57 -28.73
CA HIS A 181 20.05 16.39 -28.16
C HIS A 181 18.63 15.94 -28.49
N MET A 182 18.44 14.64 -28.63
CA MET A 182 17.13 14.01 -28.77
C MET A 182 16.32 14.17 -27.47
N LYS A 183 14.98 14.18 -27.57
CA LYS A 183 14.11 14.43 -26.41
C LYS A 183 13.14 13.28 -26.17
N ALA A 184 13.10 12.81 -24.94
CA ALA A 184 12.14 11.80 -24.52
C ALA A 184 11.36 12.29 -23.28
N PRO A 185 10.08 12.66 -23.42
CA PRO A 185 9.22 13.02 -22.27
C PRO A 185 8.65 11.78 -21.60
N SER A 186 8.20 11.94 -20.34
CA SER A 186 7.31 10.97 -19.68
C SER A 186 6.06 11.68 -19.16
N THR A 187 4.89 11.14 -19.50
CA THR A 187 3.60 11.75 -19.13
C THR A 187 2.57 10.70 -18.79
N PHE A 188 2.13 10.71 -17.53
CA PHE A 188 1.03 9.89 -17.05
C PHE A 188 -0.09 10.78 -16.51
N ILE A 189 -1.25 10.75 -17.14
CA ILE A 189 -2.45 11.48 -16.70
C ILE A 189 -3.63 10.55 -16.78
N GLY A 190 -4.38 10.42 -15.70
CA GLY A 190 -5.53 9.55 -15.71
C GLY A 190 -6.26 9.45 -14.38
N LYS A 191 -7.20 8.50 -14.36
CA LYS A 191 -8.01 8.18 -13.16
C LYS A 191 -8.23 6.68 -13.08
N LEU A 192 -8.05 6.14 -11.88
CA LEU A 192 -8.36 4.77 -11.51
C LEU A 192 -9.42 4.74 -10.41
N SER A 193 -10.18 3.66 -10.34
CA SER A 193 -11.14 3.43 -9.26
C SER A 193 -11.30 1.94 -9.03
N ASN A 194 -11.37 1.55 -7.75
CA ASN A 194 -11.71 0.20 -7.30
C ASN A 194 -12.79 0.32 -6.23
N ASP A 195 -13.70 -0.65 -6.20
CA ASP A 195 -14.71 -0.77 -5.16
C ASP A 195 -14.76 -2.19 -4.59
N TYR A 196 -15.14 -2.28 -3.33
CA TYR A 196 -15.11 -3.51 -2.56
C TYR A 196 -16.35 -3.60 -1.70
N LEU A 197 -17.01 -4.76 -1.69
CA LEU A 197 -18.10 -5.09 -0.78
C LEU A 197 -17.66 -6.24 0.11
N GLN A 198 -17.75 -6.06 1.43
CA GLN A 198 -17.23 -7.02 2.40
C GLN A 198 -18.29 -7.40 3.43
N LEU A 199 -18.41 -8.71 3.67
CA LEU A 199 -19.24 -9.26 4.73
C LEU A 199 -18.34 -9.74 5.86
N LEU A 200 -18.54 -9.19 7.06
CA LEU A 200 -17.71 -9.38 8.24
C LEU A 200 -18.52 -10.01 9.37
N PRO A 201 -18.62 -11.35 9.44
CA PRO A 201 -19.27 -12.06 10.55
C PRO A 201 -18.40 -12.07 11.81
N LYS A 202 -19.08 -12.10 12.97
CA LYS A 202 -18.50 -12.30 14.28
C LYS A 202 -19.36 -13.25 15.08
N PHE A 203 -18.72 -14.22 15.73
CA PHE A 203 -19.35 -15.15 16.69
C PHE A 203 -18.52 -15.15 17.97
N ALA A 204 -19.19 -15.10 19.13
CA ALA A 204 -18.51 -15.22 20.41
C ALA A 204 -19.39 -16.00 21.40
N LEU A 205 -18.71 -16.77 22.23
CA LEU A 205 -19.30 -17.45 23.42
C LEU A 205 -18.52 -16.98 24.64
N GLN A 206 -19.23 -16.71 25.74
CA GLN A 206 -18.64 -16.34 27.01
C GLN A 206 -19.37 -17.06 28.12
N TYR A 207 -18.64 -17.61 29.07
CA TYR A 207 -19.22 -18.21 30.27
C TYR A 207 -18.64 -17.54 31.51
N GLU A 208 -19.49 -16.82 32.25
CA GLU A 208 -19.18 -16.18 33.53
C GLU A 208 -19.79 -17.00 34.68
N TRP A 209 -18.96 -17.76 35.37
CA TRP A 209 -19.43 -18.61 36.51
C TRP A 209 -19.51 -17.82 37.82
N LYS A 210 -18.82 -16.70 37.92
CA LYS A 210 -18.81 -15.76 39.04
C LYS A 210 -18.46 -14.38 38.53
N LYS A 211 -19.02 -13.35 39.14
CA LYS A 211 -18.73 -11.97 38.77
C LYS A 211 -17.21 -11.70 38.69
N GLY A 212 -16.73 -11.30 37.51
CA GLY A 212 -15.33 -11.06 37.25
C GLY A 212 -14.49 -12.31 36.92
N ASN A 213 -15.15 -13.49 36.79
CA ASN A 213 -14.49 -14.72 36.37
C ASN A 213 -15.23 -15.31 35.17
N SER A 214 -14.61 -15.24 34.01
CA SER A 214 -15.19 -15.75 32.76
C SER A 214 -14.14 -16.35 31.84
N VAL A 215 -14.59 -17.26 30.99
CA VAL A 215 -13.86 -17.70 29.80
C VAL A 215 -14.64 -17.31 28.56
N TYR A 216 -13.92 -17.07 27.46
CA TYR A 216 -14.55 -16.72 26.20
C TYR A 216 -13.84 -17.36 25.03
N ALA A 217 -14.57 -17.50 23.93
CA ALA A 217 -14.04 -17.83 22.62
C ALA A 217 -14.73 -16.95 21.59
N THR A 218 -13.97 -16.44 20.62
CA THR A 218 -14.49 -15.59 19.55
C THR A 218 -13.89 -15.97 18.20
N VAL A 219 -14.71 -15.86 17.17
CA VAL A 219 -14.31 -15.99 15.77
C VAL A 219 -14.83 -14.78 15.03
N SER A 220 -13.96 -14.08 14.32
CA SER A 220 -14.36 -12.91 13.55
C SER A 220 -13.57 -12.79 12.24
N ARG A 221 -14.20 -12.21 11.22
CA ARG A 221 -13.56 -11.82 9.98
C ARG A 221 -13.30 -10.32 9.98
N GLY A 222 -12.07 -9.93 9.61
CA GLY A 222 -11.67 -8.56 9.35
C GLY A 222 -11.16 -8.38 7.94
N TYR A 223 -11.02 -7.13 7.50
CA TYR A 223 -10.34 -6.82 6.25
C TYR A 223 -9.59 -5.49 6.36
N ARG A 224 -8.63 -5.30 5.47
CA ARG A 224 -7.94 -4.05 5.22
C ARG A 224 -8.12 -3.70 3.75
N SER A 225 -8.50 -2.45 3.44
CA SER A 225 -8.75 -2.00 2.07
C SER A 225 -7.56 -2.17 1.14
N GLY A 226 -7.85 -2.35 -0.13
CA GLY A 226 -6.89 -2.14 -1.21
C GLY A 226 -6.62 -0.65 -1.46
N GLY A 227 -5.67 -0.37 -2.34
CA GLY A 227 -5.29 1.01 -2.65
C GLY A 227 -4.34 1.12 -3.82
N TYR A 228 -3.56 2.21 -3.83
CA TYR A 228 -2.66 2.55 -4.91
C TYR A 228 -1.28 2.96 -4.39
N ASN A 229 -0.24 2.49 -5.04
CA ASN A 229 1.15 2.85 -4.80
C ASN A 229 1.54 4.05 -5.66
N ILE A 230 1.47 5.26 -5.13
CA ILE A 230 1.86 6.46 -5.87
C ILE A 230 3.36 6.54 -6.15
N GLN A 231 4.18 5.87 -5.33
CA GLN A 231 5.64 5.81 -5.50
C GLN A 231 6.03 5.07 -6.79
N MET A 232 5.17 4.17 -7.29
CA MET A 232 5.42 3.47 -8.56
C MET A 232 5.54 4.40 -9.77
N PHE A 233 5.05 5.64 -9.70
CA PHE A 233 5.13 6.56 -10.83
C PHE A 233 6.55 6.95 -11.21
N SER A 234 7.51 6.87 -10.30
CA SER A 234 8.94 7.04 -10.63
C SER A 234 9.47 5.88 -11.47
N ASP A 235 9.12 4.64 -11.10
CA ASP A 235 9.49 3.43 -11.85
C ASP A 235 8.82 3.40 -13.23
N LEU A 236 7.52 3.78 -13.29
CA LEU A 236 6.77 3.88 -14.53
C LEU A 236 7.39 4.93 -15.47
N ALA A 237 7.80 6.08 -14.92
CA ALA A 237 8.46 7.13 -15.69
C ALA A 237 9.78 6.65 -16.29
N GLN A 238 10.56 5.85 -15.56
CA GLN A 238 11.80 5.27 -16.06
C GLN A 238 11.55 4.33 -17.26
N THR A 239 10.58 3.45 -17.16
CA THR A 239 10.18 2.58 -18.29
C THR A 239 9.70 3.39 -19.49
N GLU A 240 8.90 4.41 -19.24
CA GLU A 240 8.39 5.28 -20.31
C GLU A 240 9.51 6.13 -20.97
N PHE A 241 10.50 6.58 -20.20
CA PHE A 241 11.69 7.23 -20.77
C PHE A 241 12.42 6.28 -21.71
N GLN A 242 12.75 5.07 -21.28
CA GLN A 242 13.43 4.07 -22.11
C GLN A 242 12.65 3.82 -23.41
N ARG A 243 11.34 3.67 -23.30
CA ARG A 243 10.45 3.48 -24.43
C ARG A 243 10.49 4.67 -25.40
N ASN A 244 10.33 5.88 -24.87
CA ASN A 244 10.30 7.10 -25.69
C ASN A 244 11.67 7.48 -26.26
N MET A 245 12.76 7.14 -25.57
CA MET A 245 14.12 7.25 -26.14
C MET A 245 14.28 6.34 -27.36
N MET A 246 13.83 5.08 -27.28
CA MET A 246 13.89 4.15 -28.41
C MET A 246 13.01 4.60 -29.58
N TYR A 247 11.82 5.15 -29.33
CA TYR A 247 10.99 5.74 -30.38
C TYR A 247 11.66 6.96 -31.01
N ALA A 248 12.26 7.85 -30.23
CA ALA A 248 12.97 8.99 -30.76
C ALA A 248 14.16 8.58 -31.66
N VAL A 249 14.90 7.52 -31.26
CA VAL A 249 15.97 6.95 -32.10
C VAL A 249 15.41 6.43 -33.43
N LYS A 250 14.30 5.68 -33.37
CA LYS A 250 13.64 5.10 -34.55
C LYS A 250 13.14 6.19 -35.53
N GLU A 251 12.66 7.30 -34.99
CA GLU A 251 12.13 8.43 -35.79
C GLU A 251 13.20 9.42 -36.28
N SER A 252 14.47 9.21 -35.87
CA SER A 252 15.57 10.11 -36.26
C SER A 252 16.04 9.91 -37.71
N GLU A 253 15.91 10.94 -38.54
CA GLU A 253 16.43 10.95 -39.91
C GLU A 253 17.94 10.75 -39.96
N LYS A 254 18.70 11.06 -38.90
CA LYS A 254 20.16 10.89 -38.84
C LYS A 254 20.57 9.44 -38.51
N ILE A 255 19.64 8.64 -37.97
CA ILE A 255 19.84 7.20 -37.69
C ILE A 255 19.26 6.34 -38.82
N ASP A 256 18.38 6.89 -39.64
CA ASP A 256 17.84 6.20 -40.82
C ASP A 256 18.92 6.09 -41.91
N ASP A 257 19.25 4.86 -42.29
CA ASP A 257 20.22 4.54 -43.35
C ASP A 257 19.52 3.82 -44.49
N PRO A 258 19.66 4.29 -45.78
CA PRO A 258 18.99 3.70 -46.93
C PRO A 258 19.28 2.20 -47.14
N GLN A 259 20.42 1.70 -46.68
CA GLN A 259 20.84 0.31 -46.87
C GLN A 259 20.58 -0.54 -45.65
N TYR A 260 20.73 0.00 -44.42
CA TYR A 260 20.70 -0.72 -43.18
C TYR A 260 19.52 -0.32 -42.28
N GLY A 261 18.71 0.70 -42.62
CA GLY A 261 17.62 1.23 -41.83
C GLY A 261 16.64 0.16 -41.35
N ALA A 262 16.19 -0.72 -42.28
CA ALA A 262 15.25 -1.79 -41.91
C ALA A 262 15.84 -2.81 -40.90
N MET A 263 17.17 -3.01 -40.90
CA MET A 263 17.84 -3.85 -39.92
C MET A 263 17.92 -3.13 -38.56
N ILE A 264 18.26 -1.87 -38.57
CA ILE A 264 18.36 -0.99 -37.39
C ILE A 264 16.99 -0.89 -36.73
N ASP A 265 15.95 -0.59 -37.50
CA ASP A 265 14.55 -0.53 -37.01
C ASP A 265 14.12 -1.82 -36.31
N LYS A 266 14.37 -2.95 -36.92
CA LYS A 266 14.04 -4.26 -36.32
C LYS A 266 14.79 -4.51 -35.00
N MET A 267 16.03 -4.03 -34.90
CA MET A 267 16.81 -4.14 -33.66
C MET A 267 16.24 -3.21 -32.59
N ILE A 268 15.92 -1.97 -32.93
CA ILE A 268 15.33 -0.98 -32.02
C ILE A 268 13.95 -1.46 -31.56
N ASP A 269 13.11 -2.00 -32.46
CA ASP A 269 11.80 -2.57 -32.13
C ASP A 269 11.89 -3.68 -31.08
N GLY A 270 12.95 -4.50 -31.16
CA GLY A 270 13.21 -5.54 -30.15
C GLY A 270 13.65 -5.02 -28.79
N MET A 271 14.02 -3.75 -28.68
CA MET A 271 14.48 -3.12 -27.43
C MET A 271 13.43 -2.16 -26.84
N ILE A 272 12.33 -1.87 -27.56
CA ILE A 272 11.26 -1.03 -27.05
C ILE A 272 10.52 -1.77 -25.92
N PRO A 273 10.52 -1.26 -24.68
CA PRO A 273 9.74 -1.86 -23.59
C PRO A 273 8.25 -1.87 -23.91
N GLU A 274 7.53 -2.86 -23.38
CA GLU A 274 6.07 -2.87 -23.45
C GLU A 274 5.44 -1.64 -22.80
N ALA A 275 4.26 -1.25 -23.29
CA ALA A 275 3.52 -0.14 -22.71
C ALA A 275 3.09 -0.48 -21.27
N VAL A 276 3.23 0.47 -20.38
CA VAL A 276 2.96 0.28 -18.94
C VAL A 276 1.47 0.27 -18.67
N ASP A 277 0.96 -0.78 -18.04
CA ASP A 277 -0.36 -0.78 -17.40
C ASP A 277 -0.29 -0.12 -16.03
N VAL A 278 -0.66 1.15 -15.96
CA VAL A 278 -0.65 1.93 -14.72
C VAL A 278 -1.50 1.29 -13.63
N LYS A 279 -2.65 0.69 -13.98
CA LYS A 279 -3.53 0.04 -13.01
C LYS A 279 -2.89 -1.21 -12.42
N ALA A 280 -2.34 -2.08 -13.25
CA ALA A 280 -1.67 -3.29 -12.81
C ALA A 280 -0.44 -2.99 -11.95
N ALA A 281 0.34 -1.98 -12.32
CA ALA A 281 1.56 -1.60 -11.61
C ALA A 281 1.31 -0.90 -10.27
N THR A 282 0.24 -0.11 -10.15
CA THR A 282 0.02 0.71 -8.96
C THR A 282 -0.97 0.13 -7.96
N SER A 283 -1.93 -0.72 -8.39
CA SER A 283 -3.00 -1.20 -7.52
C SER A 283 -2.58 -2.37 -6.64
N TYR A 284 -3.07 -2.39 -5.41
CA TYR A 284 -3.02 -3.58 -4.55
C TYR A 284 -4.41 -3.92 -4.02
N LYS A 285 -4.64 -5.22 -3.76
CA LYS A 285 -5.95 -5.77 -3.38
C LYS A 285 -6.19 -5.66 -1.87
N PRO A 286 -7.46 -5.77 -1.42
CA PRO A 286 -7.77 -5.92 0.00
C PRO A 286 -7.12 -7.16 0.61
N GLU A 287 -6.76 -7.05 1.88
CA GLU A 287 -6.31 -8.14 2.74
C GLU A 287 -7.48 -8.62 3.61
N TYR A 288 -7.57 -9.92 3.85
CA TYR A 288 -8.62 -10.54 4.67
C TYR A 288 -8.02 -11.38 5.78
N SER A 289 -8.60 -11.30 6.97
CA SER A 289 -8.16 -12.12 8.10
C SER A 289 -9.35 -12.77 8.81
N TRP A 290 -9.18 -14.06 9.16
CA TRP A 290 -9.99 -14.72 10.18
C TRP A 290 -9.20 -14.76 11.48
N ASN A 291 -9.80 -14.20 12.53
CA ASN A 291 -9.26 -14.25 13.88
C ASN A 291 -10.05 -15.22 14.74
N TYR A 292 -9.34 -16.15 15.39
CA TYR A 292 -9.83 -17.10 16.36
C TYR A 292 -9.12 -16.80 17.67
N GLU A 293 -9.88 -16.52 18.72
CA GLU A 293 -9.33 -16.15 20.00
C GLU A 293 -10.08 -16.87 21.12
N ALA A 294 -9.37 -17.34 22.13
CA ALA A 294 -9.94 -17.86 23.37
C ALA A 294 -9.18 -17.28 24.55
N GLY A 295 -9.90 -16.96 25.62
CA GLY A 295 -9.28 -16.35 26.79
C GLY A 295 -10.07 -16.49 28.06
N ALA A 296 -9.48 -15.96 29.14
CA ALA A 296 -10.07 -15.96 30.47
C ALA A 296 -9.84 -14.62 31.17
N HIS A 297 -10.86 -14.11 31.85
CA HIS A 297 -10.77 -13.01 32.80
C HIS A 297 -10.97 -13.59 34.19
N LEU A 298 -10.01 -13.40 35.07
CA LEU A 298 -9.99 -14.00 36.41
C LEU A 298 -9.83 -12.92 37.48
N THR A 299 -10.69 -12.98 38.49
CA THR A 299 -10.57 -12.15 39.69
C THR A 299 -10.47 -13.11 40.88
N LEU A 300 -9.30 -13.19 41.46
CA LEU A 300 -8.90 -14.16 42.47
C LEU A 300 -8.45 -13.44 43.76
N LEU A 301 -8.27 -14.23 44.84
CA LEU A 301 -7.76 -13.75 46.14
C LEU A 301 -8.54 -12.53 46.67
N GLU A 302 -9.89 -12.65 46.75
CA GLU A 302 -10.75 -11.58 47.23
C GLU A 302 -10.57 -10.25 46.48
N SER A 303 -10.40 -10.34 45.16
CA SER A 303 -10.13 -9.19 44.27
C SER A 303 -8.77 -8.54 44.49
N ARG A 304 -7.79 -9.27 45.00
CA ARG A 304 -6.40 -8.82 45.07
C ARG A 304 -5.54 -9.22 43.86
N LEU A 305 -6.02 -10.20 43.07
CA LEU A 305 -5.34 -10.68 41.87
C LEU A 305 -6.32 -10.69 40.71
N TRP A 306 -5.97 -9.99 39.66
CA TRP A 306 -6.65 -9.99 38.34
C TRP A 306 -5.70 -10.58 37.32
N ALA A 307 -6.22 -11.49 36.51
CA ALA A 307 -5.48 -12.07 35.41
C ALA A 307 -6.35 -12.08 34.14
N ASP A 308 -5.84 -11.53 33.07
CA ASP A 308 -6.39 -11.60 31.72
C ASP A 308 -5.45 -12.46 30.88
N LEU A 309 -5.97 -13.55 30.32
CA LEU A 309 -5.24 -14.52 29.53
C LEU A 309 -5.92 -14.64 28.16
N ALA A 310 -5.16 -14.63 27.08
CA ALA A 310 -5.69 -14.86 25.74
C ALA A 310 -4.71 -15.71 24.93
N ALA A 311 -5.25 -16.53 24.04
CA ALA A 311 -4.52 -17.19 22.96
C ALA A 311 -5.26 -16.93 21.66
N PHE A 312 -4.51 -16.65 20.60
CA PHE A 312 -5.10 -16.32 19.31
C PHE A 312 -4.43 -17.07 18.16
N TYR A 313 -5.21 -17.23 17.09
CA TYR A 313 -4.76 -17.71 15.80
C TYR A 313 -5.40 -16.85 14.71
N MET A 314 -4.59 -16.30 13.81
CA MET A 314 -5.02 -15.46 12.70
C MET A 314 -4.58 -16.08 11.37
N ASP A 315 -5.52 -16.31 10.45
CA ASP A 315 -5.25 -16.72 9.05
C ASP A 315 -5.55 -15.53 8.15
N THR A 316 -4.48 -14.95 7.60
CA THR A 316 -4.55 -13.78 6.72
C THR A 316 -4.30 -14.20 5.28
N ARG A 317 -5.11 -13.69 4.35
CA ARG A 317 -4.99 -13.91 2.91
C ARG A 317 -4.81 -12.58 2.20
N ASP A 318 -4.07 -12.63 1.07
CA ASP A 318 -3.68 -11.45 0.30
C ASP A 318 -3.02 -10.39 1.19
N GLN A 319 -2.18 -10.85 2.15
CA GLN A 319 -1.52 -9.99 3.12
C GLN A 319 -0.78 -8.84 2.44
N GLN A 320 -1.08 -7.63 2.88
CA GLN A 320 -0.41 -6.43 2.42
C GLN A 320 0.92 -6.27 3.15
N VAL A 321 2.01 -6.39 2.41
CA VAL A 321 3.36 -6.19 2.92
C VAL A 321 4.05 -5.06 2.16
N ALA A 322 4.88 -4.30 2.87
CA ALA A 322 5.75 -3.32 2.24
C ALA A 322 7.03 -4.01 1.74
N LYS A 323 7.38 -3.78 0.48
CA LYS A 323 8.69 -4.14 -0.07
C LYS A 323 9.30 -2.91 -0.77
N PHE A 324 10.61 -2.92 -1.00
CA PHE A 324 11.21 -1.95 -1.90
C PHE A 324 10.80 -2.25 -3.34
N SER A 325 10.61 -1.20 -4.15
CA SER A 325 10.43 -1.36 -5.59
C SER A 325 11.68 -1.99 -6.21
N GLU A 326 11.54 -2.65 -7.35
CA GLU A 326 12.67 -3.32 -8.02
C GLU A 326 13.75 -2.34 -8.47
N ASN A 327 13.35 -1.13 -8.78
CA ASN A 327 14.27 -0.05 -9.16
C ASN A 327 14.80 0.76 -7.96
N GLY A 328 14.41 0.43 -6.73
CA GLY A 328 14.92 1.07 -5.51
C GLY A 328 14.27 2.40 -5.12
N PHE A 329 13.26 2.89 -5.89
CA PHE A 329 12.66 4.21 -5.68
C PHE A 329 11.65 4.32 -4.53
N GLY A 330 11.66 3.42 -3.60
CA GLY A 330 10.82 3.52 -2.42
C GLY A 330 10.10 2.25 -2.04
N ARG A 331 9.26 2.37 -1.02
CA ARG A 331 8.46 1.25 -0.51
C ARG A 331 7.11 1.22 -1.19
N ILE A 332 6.75 0.06 -1.70
CA ILE A 332 5.44 -0.23 -2.28
C ILE A 332 4.72 -1.29 -1.46
N THR A 333 3.41 -1.23 -1.47
CA THR A 333 2.55 -2.27 -0.89
C THR A 333 2.23 -3.31 -1.94
N ILE A 334 2.45 -4.58 -1.63
CA ILE A 334 2.06 -5.71 -2.46
C ILE A 334 1.23 -6.69 -1.67
N ASN A 335 0.49 -7.57 -2.36
CA ASN A 335 -0.20 -8.67 -1.73
C ASN A 335 0.68 -9.93 -1.74
N ALA A 336 1.12 -10.37 -0.56
CA ALA A 336 2.07 -11.48 -0.35
C ALA A 336 1.39 -12.81 0.00
N GLY A 337 0.30 -13.16 -0.67
CA GLY A 337 -0.33 -14.46 -0.49
C GLY A 337 -0.93 -14.68 0.90
N LYS A 338 -0.48 -15.70 1.63
CA LYS A 338 -1.05 -16.10 2.93
C LYS A 338 -0.03 -15.93 4.06
N SER A 339 -0.51 -15.47 5.23
CA SER A 339 0.25 -15.57 6.47
C SER A 339 -0.60 -16.16 7.60
N ARG A 340 0.07 -16.69 8.58
CA ARG A 340 -0.53 -17.22 9.82
C ARG A 340 0.23 -16.65 10.99
N SER A 341 -0.50 -16.07 11.91
CA SER A 341 0.03 -15.58 13.17
C SER A 341 -0.70 -16.25 14.32
N TYR A 342 0.01 -16.69 15.32
CA TYR A 342 -0.57 -17.25 16.53
C TYR A 342 0.28 -16.86 17.73
N GLY A 343 -0.38 -16.71 18.87
CA GLY A 343 0.29 -16.28 20.06
C GLY A 343 -0.54 -16.42 21.32
N ALA A 344 0.05 -16.02 22.41
CA ALA A 344 -0.60 -15.96 23.72
C ALA A 344 -0.21 -14.68 24.45
N GLU A 345 -1.18 -14.12 25.17
CA GLU A 345 -1.02 -12.90 25.96
C GLU A 345 -1.47 -13.16 27.41
N ALA A 346 -0.74 -12.60 28.35
CA ALA A 346 -1.09 -12.63 29.76
C ALA A 346 -0.86 -11.24 30.38
N ALA A 347 -1.87 -10.72 31.07
CA ALA A 347 -1.75 -9.52 31.89
C ALA A 347 -2.19 -9.83 33.31
N ILE A 348 -1.32 -9.58 34.27
CA ILE A 348 -1.54 -9.88 35.69
C ILE A 348 -1.40 -8.58 36.48
N ARG A 349 -2.39 -8.31 37.30
CA ARG A 349 -2.38 -7.22 38.26
C ARG A 349 -2.60 -7.79 39.66
N ALA A 350 -1.70 -7.46 40.60
CA ALA A 350 -1.79 -7.92 41.98
C ALA A 350 -1.67 -6.74 42.97
N ALA A 351 -2.60 -6.67 43.90
CA ALA A 351 -2.48 -5.84 45.10
C ALA A 351 -1.79 -6.67 46.21
N ILE A 352 -0.46 -6.58 46.29
CA ILE A 352 0.37 -7.35 47.22
C ILE A 352 0.09 -6.91 48.66
N THR A 353 0.05 -5.57 48.85
CA THR A 353 -0.37 -4.95 50.12
C THR A 353 -1.31 -3.78 49.80
N ASN A 354 -1.82 -3.10 50.85
CA ASN A 354 -2.60 -1.87 50.64
C ASN A 354 -1.79 -0.73 50.01
N ALA A 355 -0.46 -0.79 50.08
CA ALA A 355 0.46 0.24 49.58
C ALA A 355 1.27 -0.23 48.38
N LEU A 356 1.28 -1.54 48.05
CA LEU A 356 2.11 -2.09 46.99
C LEU A 356 1.26 -2.86 45.97
N GLY A 357 1.31 -2.44 44.72
CA GLY A 357 0.70 -3.13 43.57
C GLY A 357 1.76 -3.54 42.56
N LEU A 358 1.50 -4.64 41.87
CA LEU A 358 2.32 -5.18 40.76
C LEU A 358 1.44 -5.31 39.52
N ASN A 359 1.97 -4.83 38.38
CA ASN A 359 1.38 -5.07 37.07
C ASN A 359 2.45 -5.70 36.17
N VAL A 360 2.15 -6.85 35.57
CA VAL A 360 3.02 -7.56 34.64
C VAL A 360 2.19 -7.93 33.41
N SER A 361 2.75 -7.70 32.22
CA SER A 361 2.17 -8.18 30.97
C SER A 361 3.24 -8.89 30.14
N TYR A 362 2.82 -9.95 29.48
CA TYR A 362 3.66 -10.74 28.60
C TYR A 362 2.89 -11.10 27.36
N GLY A 363 3.51 -10.99 26.17
CA GLY A 363 2.98 -11.43 24.89
C GLY A 363 4.01 -12.27 24.16
N TYR A 364 3.52 -13.30 23.49
CA TYR A 364 4.27 -14.17 22.59
C TYR A 364 3.53 -14.27 21.26
N THR A 365 4.25 -14.08 20.14
CA THR A 365 3.72 -14.22 18.78
C THR A 365 4.71 -14.99 17.93
#